data_55055055480b6bde94de446a88e51bf7
#
_entry.id   55055055480b6bde94de446a88e51bf7
#
_cell.length_a   1.000
_cell.length_b   1.000
_cell.length_c   1.000
_cell.angle_alpha   90.00
_cell.angle_beta   90.00
_cell.angle_gamma   90.00
#
_symmetry.space_group_name_H-M   'P 1'
#
loop_
_entity.id
_entity.type
_entity.pdbx_description
1 polymer ?
#
loop_
_entity_poly.entity_id
_entity_poly.type
_entity_poly.pdbx_seq_one_letter_code
_entity_poly.pdbx_strand_id
1 'polypeptide(L)'
;TSIKIFDKGITSRKTYDELTEQNILFVSKINTNSKCLIHQQNILETPIETDTLLITEDNLVYYYTQFSRGKYPLRCIKSTSKATHETILFITNIKEMSCEEITTIYKSRWQIEIFFKFIKQELNFNHLLNRSENGIKVMLYITMIASILLLVYKKKNNLKGYKILK
;
A
#
# COMPACT_ATOMS: atom_id res chain seq x y z
N THR A 1 13.27 3.81 -10.20
CA THR A 1 12.54 2.51 -10.06
C THR A 1 11.26 2.74 -9.29
N SER A 2 10.09 2.28 -9.80
CA SER A 2 8.81 2.43 -9.10
C SER A 2 8.59 1.29 -8.12
N ILE A 3 8.09 1.61 -6.91
CA ILE A 3 7.72 0.61 -5.91
C ILE A 3 6.21 0.36 -6.01
N LYS A 4 5.81 -0.90 -6.11
CA LYS A 4 4.39 -1.30 -6.09
C LYS A 4 3.91 -1.46 -4.65
N ILE A 5 2.75 -0.89 -4.33
CA ILE A 5 2.18 -0.99 -2.99
C ILE A 5 0.88 -1.78 -3.09
N PHE A 6 0.78 -2.84 -2.30
CA PHE A 6 -0.40 -3.72 -2.30
C PHE A 6 -1.07 -3.75 -0.93
N ASP A 7 -2.38 -3.85 -0.94
CA ASP A 7 -3.15 -4.17 0.27
C ASP A 7 -3.05 -5.68 0.59
N LYS A 8 -3.53 -6.08 1.80
CA LYS A 8 -3.57 -7.50 2.24
C LYS A 8 -4.39 -8.44 1.33
N GLY A 9 -4.95 -7.96 0.24
CA GLY A 9 -5.64 -8.78 -0.76
C GLY A 9 -4.74 -9.73 -1.53
N ILE A 10 -3.43 -9.45 -1.64
CA ILE A 10 -2.47 -10.37 -2.25
C ILE A 10 -2.01 -11.36 -1.19
N THR A 11 -2.49 -12.60 -1.30
CA THR A 11 -2.13 -13.70 -0.40
C THR A 11 -1.27 -14.77 -1.08
N SER A 12 -1.15 -14.69 -2.40
CA SER A 12 -0.43 -15.67 -3.21
C SER A 12 1.09 -15.49 -3.10
N ARG A 13 1.77 -16.54 -2.66
CA ARG A 13 3.23 -16.58 -2.60
C ARG A 13 3.86 -16.56 -3.97
N LYS A 14 3.21 -17.23 -4.91
CA LYS A 14 3.64 -17.25 -6.31
C LYS A 14 3.71 -15.84 -6.87
N THR A 15 2.75 -14.98 -6.55
CA THR A 15 2.77 -13.57 -6.97
C THR A 15 3.98 -12.81 -6.40
N TYR A 16 4.34 -13.03 -5.14
CA TYR A 16 5.53 -12.41 -4.56
C TYR A 16 6.82 -12.93 -5.17
N ASP A 17 6.89 -14.23 -5.49
CA ASP A 17 8.02 -14.82 -6.19
C ASP A 17 8.16 -14.25 -7.61
N GLU A 18 7.06 -14.17 -8.36
CA GLU A 18 7.04 -13.58 -9.71
C GLU A 18 7.47 -12.11 -9.73
N LEU A 19 6.99 -11.30 -8.77
CA LEU A 19 7.42 -9.91 -8.63
C LEU A 19 8.91 -9.81 -8.35
N THR A 20 9.43 -10.70 -7.50
CA THR A 20 10.85 -10.72 -7.15
C THR A 20 11.73 -11.16 -8.35
N GLU A 21 11.30 -12.17 -9.09
CA GLU A 21 11.96 -12.64 -10.31
C GLU A 21 12.04 -11.56 -11.40
N GLN A 22 10.98 -10.76 -11.51
CA GLN A 22 10.91 -9.64 -12.46
C GLN A 22 11.62 -8.36 -11.95
N ASN A 23 12.29 -8.41 -10.79
CA ASN A 23 12.91 -7.25 -10.15
C ASN A 23 11.93 -6.09 -9.91
N ILE A 24 10.65 -6.40 -9.72
CA ILE A 24 9.64 -5.42 -9.35
C ILE A 24 9.66 -5.24 -7.84
N LEU A 25 10.05 -4.05 -7.38
CA LEU A 25 10.04 -3.72 -5.96
C LEU A 25 8.62 -3.55 -5.46
N PHE A 26 8.33 -4.11 -4.28
CA PHE A 26 7.00 -4.00 -3.71
C PHE A 26 7.01 -3.89 -2.18
N VAL A 27 5.93 -3.32 -1.65
CA VAL A 27 5.57 -3.36 -0.23
C VAL A 27 4.11 -3.80 -0.12
N SER A 28 3.83 -4.79 0.70
CA SER A 28 2.47 -5.30 0.93
C SER A 28 2.20 -5.48 2.42
N LYS A 29 0.93 -5.39 2.80
CA LYS A 29 0.46 -5.90 4.10
C LYS A 29 0.09 -7.37 3.97
N ILE A 30 0.34 -8.16 5.01
CA ILE A 30 -0.13 -9.55 5.11
C ILE A 30 -0.96 -9.74 6.38
N ASN A 31 -1.72 -10.81 6.44
CA ASN A 31 -2.49 -11.15 7.64
C ASN A 31 -1.56 -11.52 8.79
N THR A 32 -1.95 -11.18 10.01
CA THR A 32 -1.17 -11.48 11.23
C THR A 32 -1.02 -12.96 11.52
N ASN A 33 -1.96 -13.78 11.04
CA ASN A 33 -1.90 -15.24 11.12
C ASN A 33 -1.13 -15.90 9.96
N SER A 34 -0.49 -15.10 9.11
CA SER A 34 0.34 -15.62 8.02
C SER A 34 1.53 -16.39 8.56
N LYS A 35 1.78 -17.57 7.99
CA LYS A 35 2.91 -18.40 8.39
C LYS A 35 4.18 -17.93 7.70
N CYS A 36 5.16 -17.54 8.50
CA CYS A 36 6.48 -17.12 8.05
C CYS A 36 7.55 -17.96 8.76
N LEU A 37 8.43 -18.58 7.99
CA LEU A 37 9.61 -19.26 8.53
C LEU A 37 10.77 -18.26 8.52
N ILE A 38 11.29 -17.95 9.69
CA ILE A 38 12.43 -17.05 9.84
C ILE A 38 13.65 -17.69 9.19
N HIS A 39 14.24 -17.01 8.22
CA HIS A 39 15.49 -17.36 7.57
C HIS A 39 16.67 -16.67 8.26
N GLN A 40 16.49 -15.38 8.53
CA GLN A 40 17.47 -14.55 9.23
C GLN A 40 16.72 -13.53 10.07
N GLN A 41 17.10 -13.42 11.31
CA GLN A 41 16.58 -12.39 12.21
C GLN A 41 17.51 -11.18 12.18
N ASN A 42 16.97 -10.03 11.84
CA ASN A 42 17.65 -8.77 12.01
C ASN A 42 17.36 -8.26 13.41
N ILE A 43 18.41 -8.17 14.22
CA ILE A 43 18.28 -7.73 15.61
C ILE A 43 18.08 -6.22 15.60
N LEU A 44 16.87 -5.78 15.97
CA LEU A 44 16.63 -4.40 16.34
C LEU A 44 17.07 -4.24 17.81
N GLU A 45 18.10 -3.45 18.07
CA GLU A 45 18.58 -3.19 19.44
C GLU A 45 17.47 -2.61 20.32
N THR A 46 16.65 -1.74 19.74
CA THR A 46 15.46 -1.17 20.36
C THR A 46 14.32 -1.09 19.34
N PRO A 47 13.05 -1.14 19.81
CA PRO A 47 11.92 -0.88 18.94
C PRO A 47 12.02 0.51 18.32
N ILE A 48 11.72 0.60 17.01
CA ILE A 48 11.76 1.84 16.25
C ILE A 48 10.40 2.51 16.34
N GLU A 49 10.38 3.73 16.82
CA GLU A 49 9.16 4.50 16.98
C GLU A 49 8.99 5.50 15.84
N THR A 50 7.87 5.41 15.13
CA THR A 50 7.43 6.40 14.14
C THR A 50 6.21 7.16 14.65
N ASP A 51 5.73 8.16 13.91
CA ASP A 51 4.52 8.93 14.28
C ASP A 51 3.30 8.03 14.54
N THR A 52 3.16 6.93 13.81
CA THR A 52 1.94 6.10 13.81
C THR A 52 2.17 4.66 14.23
N LEU A 53 3.39 4.18 14.20
CA LEU A 53 3.75 2.78 14.42
C LEU A 53 4.89 2.63 15.42
N LEU A 54 4.86 1.53 16.16
CA LEU A 54 5.99 0.99 16.92
C LEU A 54 6.46 -0.27 16.18
N ILE A 55 7.65 -0.24 15.60
CA ILE A 55 8.25 -1.36 14.87
C ILE A 55 9.04 -2.21 15.86
N THR A 56 8.71 -3.49 15.96
CA THR A 56 9.27 -4.40 16.96
C THR A 56 10.15 -5.49 16.37
N GLU A 57 9.94 -5.88 15.12
CA GLU A 57 10.73 -6.92 14.46
C GLU A 57 10.96 -6.59 12.99
N ASP A 58 12.12 -7.00 12.51
CA ASP A 58 12.51 -6.97 11.10
C ASP A 58 13.26 -8.26 10.78
N ASN A 59 12.62 -9.15 10.06
CA ASN A 59 13.14 -10.48 9.80
C ASN A 59 13.13 -10.79 8.31
N LEU A 60 14.15 -11.50 7.84
CA LEU A 60 14.10 -12.15 6.53
C LEU A 60 13.40 -13.50 6.70
N VAL A 61 12.30 -13.70 5.98
CA VAL A 61 11.42 -14.85 6.16
C VAL A 61 11.10 -15.53 4.83
N TYR A 62 10.84 -16.83 4.88
CA TYR A 62 10.11 -17.49 3.81
C TYR A 62 8.62 -17.47 4.14
N TYR A 63 7.83 -16.84 3.30
CA TYR A 63 6.39 -16.84 3.41
C TYR A 63 5.84 -18.18 2.89
N TYR A 64 5.12 -18.93 3.72
CA TYR A 64 4.69 -20.29 3.35
C TYR A 64 3.24 -20.61 3.72
N THR A 65 2.67 -21.64 3.06
CA THR A 65 1.44 -22.30 3.47
C THR A 65 1.73 -23.74 3.91
N GLN A 66 0.69 -24.44 4.32
CA GLN A 66 0.77 -25.87 4.59
C GLN A 66 1.29 -26.68 3.37
N PHE A 67 1.04 -26.19 2.15
CA PHE A 67 1.33 -26.91 0.90
C PHE A 67 2.46 -26.32 0.07
N SER A 68 2.88 -25.10 0.33
CA SER A 68 3.90 -24.43 -0.47
C SER A 68 4.71 -23.44 0.35
N ARG A 69 5.99 -23.32 -0.01
CA ARG A 69 6.93 -22.31 0.50
C ARG A 69 7.26 -21.33 -0.62
N GLY A 70 7.41 -20.06 -0.30
CA GLY A 70 7.96 -19.07 -1.22
C GLY A 70 9.37 -19.44 -1.63
N LYS A 71 9.72 -19.18 -2.87
CA LYS A 71 11.04 -19.48 -3.46
C LYS A 71 12.10 -18.53 -2.92
N TYR A 72 11.74 -17.27 -2.74
CA TYR A 72 12.63 -16.21 -2.29
C TYR A 72 12.34 -15.80 -0.86
N PRO A 73 13.40 -15.52 -0.06
CA PRO A 73 13.22 -14.91 1.24
C PRO A 73 12.80 -13.46 1.06
N LEU A 74 11.76 -13.06 1.80
CA LEU A 74 11.21 -11.72 1.82
C LEU A 74 11.44 -11.10 3.19
N ARG A 75 11.58 -9.79 3.25
CA ARG A 75 11.69 -9.05 4.49
C ARG A 75 10.31 -8.86 5.10
N CYS A 76 10.13 -9.25 6.34
CA CYS A 76 8.91 -9.12 7.13
C CYS A 76 9.14 -8.19 8.30
N ILE A 77 8.43 -7.06 8.30
CA ILE A 77 8.50 -6.04 9.35
C ILE A 77 7.23 -6.14 10.17
N LYS A 78 7.38 -6.38 11.48
CA LYS A 78 6.29 -6.40 12.44
C LYS A 78 6.22 -5.09 13.18
N SER A 79 5.03 -4.52 13.24
CA SER A 79 4.77 -3.27 13.93
C SER A 79 3.44 -3.29 14.65
N THR A 80 3.25 -2.36 15.58
CA THR A 80 2.00 -2.13 16.29
C THR A 80 1.52 -0.72 16.00
N SER A 81 0.25 -0.57 15.65
CA SER A 81 -0.38 0.74 15.47
C SER A 81 -0.51 1.44 16.81
N LYS A 82 -0.03 2.69 16.93
CA LYS A 82 -0.18 3.48 18.16
C LYS A 82 -1.63 3.87 18.44
N ALA A 83 -2.44 4.01 17.39
CA ALA A 83 -3.84 4.43 17.52
C ALA A 83 -4.78 3.28 17.87
N THR A 84 -4.58 2.10 17.24
CA THR A 84 -5.50 0.96 17.40
C THR A 84 -4.92 -0.20 18.19
N HIS A 85 -3.63 -0.16 18.53
CA HIS A 85 -2.87 -1.25 19.17
C HIS A 85 -2.88 -2.56 18.39
N GLU A 86 -3.27 -2.52 17.12
CA GLU A 86 -3.29 -3.70 16.26
C GLU A 86 -1.89 -4.01 15.72
N THR A 87 -1.57 -5.30 15.66
CA THR A 87 -0.36 -5.77 15.00
C THR A 87 -0.50 -5.67 13.48
N ILE A 88 0.52 -5.16 12.84
CA ILE A 88 0.60 -5.01 11.39
C ILE A 88 1.87 -5.69 10.90
N LEU A 89 1.73 -6.59 9.92
CA LEU A 89 2.84 -7.22 9.24
C LEU A 89 2.99 -6.66 7.82
N PHE A 90 4.18 -6.15 7.52
CA PHE A 90 4.57 -5.75 6.17
C PHE A 90 5.50 -6.79 5.58
N ILE A 91 5.35 -7.06 4.28
CA ILE A 91 6.25 -7.93 3.52
C ILE A 91 6.76 -7.20 2.29
N THR A 92 8.06 -7.38 2.00
CA THR A 92 8.72 -6.68 0.89
C THR A 92 9.93 -7.47 0.39
N ASN A 93 10.30 -7.25 -0.88
CA ASN A 93 11.58 -7.71 -1.44
C ASN A 93 12.67 -6.62 -1.37
N ILE A 94 12.38 -5.45 -0.81
CA ILE A 94 13.31 -4.34 -0.68
C ILE A 94 14.20 -4.59 0.54
N LYS A 95 15.51 -4.70 0.32
CA LYS A 95 16.48 -4.98 1.39
C LYS A 95 17.19 -3.72 1.91
N GLU A 96 17.40 -2.74 1.03
CA GLU A 96 18.30 -1.60 1.27
C GLU A 96 17.65 -0.45 2.06
N MET A 97 16.32 -0.39 2.11
CA MET A 97 15.59 0.67 2.81
C MET A 97 15.43 0.39 4.30
N SER A 98 15.37 1.44 5.11
CA SER A 98 15.05 1.32 6.54
C SER A 98 13.61 0.87 6.77
N CYS A 99 13.30 0.39 7.98
CA CYS A 99 11.93 0.01 8.36
C CYS A 99 10.97 1.20 8.29
N GLU A 100 11.45 2.38 8.69
CA GLU A 100 10.69 3.63 8.68
C GLU A 100 10.35 4.05 7.25
N GLU A 101 11.31 3.94 6.32
CA GLU A 101 11.08 4.25 4.91
C GLU A 101 10.02 3.32 4.31
N ILE A 102 10.13 2.01 4.54
CA ILE A 102 9.18 1.02 4.04
C ILE A 102 7.77 1.26 4.59
N THR A 103 7.64 1.51 5.88
CA THR A 103 6.33 1.77 6.51
C THR A 103 5.74 3.10 6.05
N THR A 104 6.57 4.12 5.80
CA THR A 104 6.17 5.42 5.25
C THR A 104 5.68 5.28 3.80
N ILE A 105 6.39 4.50 2.97
CA ILE A 105 5.96 4.18 1.61
C ILE A 105 4.59 3.50 1.65
N TYR A 106 4.40 2.52 2.53
CA TYR A 106 3.10 1.87 2.66
C TYR A 106 1.99 2.83 3.09
N LYS A 107 2.27 3.78 3.99
CA LYS A 107 1.31 4.80 4.42
C LYS A 107 0.77 5.62 3.25
N SER A 108 1.58 5.83 2.20
CA SER A 108 1.15 6.57 1.01
C SER A 108 0.02 5.88 0.24
N ARG A 109 -0.21 4.57 0.43
CA ARG A 109 -1.35 3.83 -0.15
C ARG A 109 -2.69 4.49 0.18
N TRP A 110 -2.80 5.06 1.37
CA TRP A 110 -4.04 5.74 1.81
C TRP A 110 -4.45 6.90 0.89
N GLN A 111 -3.51 7.47 0.14
CA GLN A 111 -3.80 8.54 -0.82
C GLN A 111 -4.79 8.09 -1.91
N ILE A 112 -4.76 6.80 -2.28
CA ILE A 112 -5.71 6.24 -3.25
C ILE A 112 -7.14 6.29 -2.69
N GLU A 113 -7.33 5.94 -1.42
CA GLU A 113 -8.65 5.97 -0.77
C GLU A 113 -9.17 7.42 -0.65
N ILE A 114 -8.30 8.35 -0.27
CA ILE A 114 -8.61 9.78 -0.22
C ILE A 114 -8.99 10.29 -1.63
N PHE A 115 -8.26 9.87 -2.66
CA PHE A 115 -8.56 10.24 -4.05
C PHE A 115 -9.90 9.68 -4.52
N PHE A 116 -10.21 8.41 -4.25
CA PHE A 116 -11.53 7.86 -4.59
C PHE A 116 -12.66 8.51 -3.80
N LYS A 117 -12.43 8.86 -2.52
CA LYS A 117 -13.38 9.62 -1.73
C LYS A 117 -13.64 10.99 -2.37
N PHE A 118 -12.61 11.68 -2.81
CA PHE A 118 -12.72 12.95 -3.53
C PHE A 118 -13.55 12.80 -4.82
N ILE A 119 -13.25 11.82 -5.68
CA ILE A 119 -14.00 11.55 -6.90
C ILE A 119 -15.50 11.32 -6.59
N LYS A 120 -15.79 10.50 -5.58
CA LYS A 120 -17.15 10.17 -5.22
C LYS A 120 -17.94 11.35 -4.63
N GLN A 121 -17.32 12.12 -3.76
CA GLN A 121 -18.00 13.16 -2.98
C GLN A 121 -18.01 14.52 -3.69
N GLU A 122 -16.91 14.90 -4.30
CA GLU A 122 -16.76 16.24 -4.86
C GLU A 122 -17.08 16.28 -6.36
N LEU A 123 -16.85 15.19 -7.09
CA LEU A 123 -17.16 15.09 -8.53
C LEU A 123 -18.44 14.30 -8.80
N ASN A 124 -19.20 13.97 -7.75
CA ASN A 124 -20.54 13.37 -7.85
C ASN A 124 -20.58 12.04 -8.64
N PHE A 125 -19.47 11.29 -8.66
CA PHE A 125 -19.35 10.05 -9.42
C PHE A 125 -20.29 8.92 -8.94
N ASN A 126 -20.97 9.10 -7.81
CA ASN A 126 -21.97 8.15 -7.31
C ASN A 126 -23.25 8.09 -8.17
N HIS A 127 -23.51 9.12 -8.96
CA HIS A 127 -24.68 9.22 -9.83
C HIS A 127 -24.30 8.87 -11.26
N LEU A 128 -24.40 7.58 -11.60
CA LEU A 128 -24.18 7.13 -12.99
C LEU A 128 -25.36 7.59 -13.85
N LEU A 129 -25.10 8.53 -14.73
CA LEU A 129 -26.10 9.07 -15.70
C LEU A 129 -26.46 8.05 -16.79
N ASN A 130 -25.66 7.01 -16.97
CA ASN A 130 -25.87 5.97 -17.97
C ASN A 130 -25.52 4.60 -17.39
N ARG A 131 -26.28 3.57 -17.79
CA ARG A 131 -26.07 2.17 -17.36
C ARG A 131 -25.37 1.31 -18.42
N SER A 132 -25.14 1.82 -19.62
CA SER A 132 -24.37 1.10 -20.65
C SER A 132 -22.89 1.06 -20.28
N GLU A 133 -22.20 -0.01 -20.64
CA GLU A 133 -20.75 -0.16 -20.40
C GLU A 133 -19.95 1.01 -20.96
N ASN A 134 -20.27 1.43 -22.20
CA ASN A 134 -19.60 2.56 -22.84
C ASN A 134 -19.89 3.88 -22.12
N GLY A 135 -21.13 4.11 -21.69
CA GLY A 135 -21.51 5.30 -20.93
C GLY A 135 -20.78 5.39 -19.58
N ILE A 136 -20.60 4.26 -18.88
CA ILE A 136 -19.83 4.20 -17.64
C ILE A 136 -18.35 4.50 -17.89
N LYS A 137 -17.75 3.95 -18.95
CA LYS A 137 -16.38 4.25 -19.35
C LYS A 137 -16.17 5.73 -19.66
N VAL A 138 -17.06 6.32 -20.44
CA VAL A 138 -17.00 7.75 -20.78
C VAL A 138 -17.08 8.61 -19.51
N MET A 139 -18.04 8.33 -18.61
CA MET A 139 -18.15 9.04 -17.33
C MET A 139 -16.88 8.92 -16.50
N LEU A 140 -16.31 7.70 -16.43
CA LEU A 140 -15.07 7.47 -15.69
C LEU A 140 -13.93 8.34 -16.24
N TYR A 141 -13.73 8.33 -17.57
CA TYR A 141 -12.67 9.13 -18.19
C TYR A 141 -12.88 10.64 -17.99
N ILE A 142 -14.09 11.15 -18.16
CA ILE A 142 -14.40 12.56 -17.91
C ILE A 142 -14.09 12.94 -16.47
N THR A 143 -14.50 12.10 -15.50
CA THR A 143 -14.25 12.34 -14.08
C THR A 143 -12.76 12.31 -13.76
N MET A 144 -12.00 11.39 -14.35
CA MET A 144 -10.55 11.32 -14.20
C MET A 144 -9.86 12.56 -14.76
N ILE A 145 -10.24 13.02 -15.97
CA ILE A 145 -9.70 14.24 -16.58
C ILE A 145 -10.01 15.45 -15.70
N ALA A 146 -11.27 15.61 -15.29
CA ALA A 146 -11.68 16.70 -14.40
C ALA A 146 -10.92 16.71 -13.09
N SER A 147 -10.69 15.52 -12.48
CA SER A 147 -9.92 15.39 -11.24
C SER A 147 -8.47 15.81 -11.41
N ILE A 148 -7.83 15.41 -12.52
CA ILE A 148 -6.44 15.80 -12.82
C ILE A 148 -6.33 17.31 -13.03
N LEU A 149 -7.23 17.89 -13.82
CA LEU A 149 -7.23 19.34 -14.05
C LEU A 149 -7.41 20.14 -12.76
N LEU A 150 -8.32 19.68 -11.89
CA LEU A 150 -8.54 20.31 -10.59
C LEU A 150 -7.32 20.18 -9.66
N LEU A 151 -6.67 19.01 -9.64
CA LEU A 151 -5.45 18.83 -8.86
C LEU A 151 -4.29 19.69 -9.37
N VAL A 152 -4.13 19.81 -10.68
CA VAL A 152 -3.14 20.70 -11.31
C VAL A 152 -3.42 22.16 -10.94
N TYR A 153 -4.70 22.60 -11.07
CA TYR A 153 -5.13 23.93 -10.67
C TYR A 153 -4.80 24.23 -9.21
N LYS A 154 -5.16 23.31 -8.31
CA LYS A 154 -4.86 23.44 -6.87
C LYS A 154 -3.37 23.53 -6.60
N LYS A 155 -2.57 22.66 -7.22
CA LYS A 155 -1.12 22.69 -7.09
C LYS A 155 -0.53 24.03 -7.56
N LYS A 156 -0.98 24.54 -8.69
CA LYS A 156 -0.53 25.82 -9.24
C LYS A 156 -0.87 27.02 -8.33
N ASN A 157 -1.99 26.94 -7.60
CA ASN A 157 -2.46 28.00 -6.70
C ASN A 157 -2.13 27.73 -5.21
N ASN A 158 -1.27 26.75 -4.91
CA ASN A 158 -0.89 26.37 -3.54
C ASN A 158 -2.07 26.01 -2.62
N LEU A 159 -3.17 25.51 -3.19
CA LEU A 159 -4.36 25.11 -2.44
C LEU A 159 -4.22 23.69 -1.90
N LYS A 160 -4.32 23.53 -0.57
CA LYS A 160 -4.19 22.22 0.09
C LYS A 160 -5.52 21.48 0.15
N GLY A 161 -5.43 20.14 0.20
CA GLY A 161 -6.56 19.24 0.39
C GLY A 161 -7.34 18.96 -0.91
N TYR A 162 -8.32 18.06 -0.78
CA TYR A 162 -9.15 17.60 -1.92
C TYR A 162 -10.51 18.29 -2.03
N LYS A 163 -10.95 19.04 -1.01
CA LYS A 163 -12.23 19.76 -1.08
C LYS A 163 -12.27 20.75 -2.25
N ILE A 164 -13.37 20.76 -2.99
CA ILE A 164 -13.63 21.78 -4.00
C ILE A 164 -13.93 23.10 -3.27
N LEU A 165 -13.35 24.19 -3.75
CA LEU A 165 -13.70 25.52 -3.29
C LEU A 165 -15.16 25.77 -3.66
N LYS A 166 -16.00 26.02 -2.67
CA LYS A 166 -17.36 26.51 -2.87
C LYS A 166 -17.33 27.98 -3.18
#